data_12aa8444354198655f020ee5df3ad364
#
_entry.id   12aa8444354198655f020ee5df3ad364
#
_cell.length_a   1.000
_cell.length_b   1.000
_cell.length_c   1.000
_cell.angle_alpha   90.00
_cell.angle_beta   90.00
_cell.angle_gamma   90.00
#
_symmetry.space_group_name_H-M   'P 1'
#
loop_
_entity.id
_entity.type
_entity.pdbx_description
1 polymer ?
#
loop_
_entity_poly.entity_id
_entity_poly.type
_entity_poly.pdbx_seq_one_letter_code
_entity_poly.pdbx_strand_id
1 'polypeptide(L)'
;MSMPRLVVPALVAPVISVAPLAAADSARLGAPISEADVGAWDIAVFPDGTGLPPGSGTATIGVAVYADKGCAACHGENGAGGANVGLIGNPPLDRIEARKTIANFWANATTLFDIIRRWMPWPSPRTMSNDEVYALTAYILALNKIIGEQDVMNAQTLPRVKMPNRDNFIIRFPDRI
;
A
#
# COMPACT_ATOMS: atom_id res chain seq x y z
N MET A 1 -30.31 92.52 34.03
CA MET A 1 -30.80 91.25 33.42
C MET A 1 -29.65 90.32 33.31
N SER A 2 -29.51 89.32 34.24
CA SER A 2 -28.47 88.34 34.28
C SER A 2 -28.93 87.05 33.60
N MET A 3 -28.23 86.62 32.58
CA MET A 3 -28.54 85.35 31.93
C MET A 3 -27.95 84.17 32.73
N PRO A 4 -28.68 83.11 32.92
CA PRO A 4 -28.12 81.93 33.60
C PRO A 4 -27.16 81.13 32.64
N ARG A 5 -26.00 80.77 33.15
CA ARG A 5 -25.04 79.89 32.48
C ARG A 5 -25.56 78.45 32.56
N LEU A 6 -25.85 77.86 31.40
CA LEU A 6 -26.11 76.42 31.30
C LEU A 6 -24.76 75.65 31.50
N VAL A 7 -24.72 74.88 32.54
CA VAL A 7 -23.62 73.89 32.76
C VAL A 7 -24.03 72.56 32.09
N VAL A 8 -23.36 72.20 31.00
CA VAL A 8 -23.59 70.91 30.33
C VAL A 8 -22.64 69.87 31.00
N PRO A 9 -23.16 68.79 31.59
CA PRO A 9 -22.33 67.78 32.15
C PRO A 9 -21.66 67.03 31.03
N ALA A 10 -20.34 66.91 31.07
CA ALA A 10 -19.53 66.04 30.17
C ALA A 10 -19.78 64.58 30.53
N LEU A 11 -20.42 63.83 29.64
CA LEU A 11 -20.47 62.34 29.72
C LEU A 11 -19.12 61.76 29.42
N VAL A 12 -18.44 61.24 30.43
CA VAL A 12 -17.24 60.43 30.28
C VAL A 12 -17.67 58.98 30.00
N ALA A 13 -17.56 58.55 28.74
CA ALA A 13 -17.81 57.19 28.37
C ALA A 13 -16.62 56.31 28.81
N PRO A 14 -16.83 55.16 29.47
CA PRO A 14 -15.75 54.26 29.82
C PRO A 14 -15.20 53.62 28.56
N VAL A 15 -13.90 53.74 28.30
CA VAL A 15 -13.15 53.03 27.28
C VAL A 15 -12.95 51.59 27.78
N ILE A 16 -13.75 50.67 27.26
CA ILE A 16 -13.56 49.24 27.51
C ILE A 16 -12.34 48.80 26.67
N SER A 17 -11.18 48.65 27.31
CA SER A 17 -10.02 48.04 26.74
C SER A 17 -10.32 46.54 26.52
N VAL A 18 -10.57 46.13 25.28
CA VAL A 18 -10.60 44.73 24.88
C VAL A 18 -9.15 44.28 24.81
N ALA A 19 -8.66 43.61 25.84
CA ALA A 19 -7.40 42.91 25.78
C ALA A 19 -7.48 41.84 24.67
N PRO A 20 -6.46 41.73 23.78
CA PRO A 20 -6.43 40.62 22.82
C PRO A 20 -6.43 39.32 23.62
N LEU A 21 -7.42 38.44 23.38
CA LEU A 21 -7.31 37.07 23.83
C LEU A 21 -6.01 36.52 23.19
N ALA A 22 -5.00 36.26 24.00
CA ALA A 22 -3.86 35.46 23.58
C ALA A 22 -4.47 34.17 23.06
N ALA A 23 -4.23 33.86 21.77
CA ALA A 23 -4.61 32.59 21.20
C ALA A 23 -3.98 31.54 22.09
N ALA A 24 -4.80 30.76 22.78
CA ALA A 24 -4.33 29.63 23.56
C ALA A 24 -3.46 28.80 22.61
N ASP A 25 -2.21 28.53 23.02
CA ASP A 25 -1.32 27.62 22.30
C ASP A 25 -2.15 26.36 22.02
N SER A 26 -2.52 26.17 20.77
CA SER A 26 -3.27 24.97 20.38
C SER A 26 -2.41 23.79 20.79
N ALA A 27 -3.02 22.85 21.51
CA ALA A 27 -2.31 21.64 21.95
C ALA A 27 -1.55 21.11 20.72
N ARG A 28 -0.22 21.02 20.84
CA ARG A 28 0.64 20.53 19.76
C ARG A 28 0.40 19.04 19.60
N LEU A 29 -0.64 18.70 18.87
CA LEU A 29 -0.96 17.33 18.52
C LEU A 29 -0.18 16.96 17.27
N GLY A 30 0.79 16.07 17.45
CA GLY A 30 1.68 15.63 16.38
C GLY A 30 2.84 16.57 16.07
N ALA A 31 3.75 16.09 15.25
CA ALA A 31 4.85 16.85 14.68
C ALA A 31 4.73 16.89 13.16
N PRO A 32 5.11 17.97 12.48
CA PRO A 32 5.24 17.95 11.03
C PRO A 32 6.25 16.88 10.62
N ILE A 33 5.88 16.07 9.61
CA ILE A 33 6.78 15.08 9.02
C ILE A 33 7.40 15.66 7.75
N SER A 34 8.63 15.25 7.44
CA SER A 34 9.30 15.63 6.20
C SER A 34 8.89 14.73 5.04
N GLU A 35 9.09 15.17 3.80
CA GLU A 35 8.89 14.32 2.61
C GLU A 35 9.78 13.07 2.65
N ALA A 36 10.97 13.15 3.24
CA ALA A 36 11.84 11.99 3.42
C ALA A 36 11.23 10.95 4.37
N ASP A 37 10.56 11.40 5.44
CA ASP A 37 9.84 10.50 6.34
C ASP A 37 8.66 9.85 5.64
N VAL A 38 7.89 10.62 4.85
CA VAL A 38 6.79 10.08 4.03
C VAL A 38 7.31 9.03 3.06
N GLY A 39 8.41 9.30 2.34
CA GLY A 39 9.01 8.37 1.38
C GLY A 39 9.44 7.04 2.00
N ALA A 40 9.85 7.03 3.27
CA ALA A 40 10.19 5.79 3.98
C ALA A 40 8.96 4.90 4.28
N TRP A 41 7.77 5.49 4.37
CA TRP A 41 6.51 4.81 4.65
C TRP A 41 5.68 4.54 3.40
N ASP A 42 5.82 5.38 2.37
CA ASP A 42 5.12 5.25 1.10
C ASP A 42 5.78 4.19 0.22
N ILE A 43 5.44 2.95 0.52
CA ILE A 43 5.90 1.77 -0.24
C ILE A 43 4.74 1.10 -0.98
N ALA A 44 3.61 1.77 -1.09
CA ALA A 44 2.43 1.23 -1.77
C ALA A 44 2.70 1.03 -3.27
N VAL A 45 2.20 -0.08 -3.81
CA VAL A 45 2.27 -0.39 -5.24
C VAL A 45 0.85 -0.48 -5.79
N PHE A 46 0.57 0.30 -6.82
CA PHE A 46 -0.74 0.36 -7.45
C PHE A 46 -0.87 -0.63 -8.63
N PRO A 47 -2.11 -0.92 -9.06
CA PRO A 47 -2.36 -1.85 -10.17
C PRO A 47 -1.66 -1.48 -11.48
N ASP A 48 -1.48 -0.20 -11.76
CA ASP A 48 -0.80 0.33 -12.96
C ASP A 48 0.72 0.28 -12.89
N GLY A 49 1.27 -0.11 -11.74
CA GLY A 49 2.71 -0.18 -11.48
C GLY A 49 3.29 1.06 -10.81
N THR A 50 2.49 2.10 -10.55
CA THR A 50 2.93 3.24 -9.75
C THR A 50 3.44 2.75 -8.39
N GLY A 51 4.60 3.23 -7.95
CA GLY A 51 5.24 2.81 -6.69
C GLY A 51 6.10 1.55 -6.79
N LEU A 52 6.19 0.89 -7.96
CA LEU A 52 7.14 -0.21 -8.14
C LEU A 52 8.57 0.32 -8.07
N PRO A 53 9.42 -0.25 -7.21
CA PRO A 53 10.81 0.16 -7.09
C PRO A 53 11.67 -0.33 -8.27
N PRO A 54 12.87 0.25 -8.46
CA PRO A 54 13.86 -0.32 -9.36
C PRO A 54 14.24 -1.74 -8.94
N GLY A 55 14.50 -2.60 -9.93
CA GLY A 55 14.89 -3.98 -9.74
C GLY A 55 14.29 -4.91 -10.78
N SER A 56 14.70 -6.17 -10.77
CA SER A 56 14.21 -7.20 -11.70
C SER A 56 14.46 -8.61 -11.18
N GLY A 57 13.68 -9.58 -11.70
CA GLY A 57 13.88 -10.98 -11.38
C GLY A 57 13.19 -11.90 -12.38
N THR A 58 13.63 -13.16 -12.41
CA THR A 58 13.04 -14.25 -13.19
C THR A 58 12.57 -15.37 -12.27
N ALA A 59 11.73 -16.26 -12.77
CA ALA A 59 11.29 -17.42 -12.00
C ALA A 59 12.47 -18.32 -11.62
N THR A 60 13.46 -18.46 -12.49
CA THR A 60 14.68 -19.27 -12.22
C THR A 60 15.43 -18.77 -10.98
N ILE A 61 15.58 -17.44 -10.83
CA ILE A 61 16.20 -16.83 -9.64
C ILE A 61 15.26 -17.01 -8.44
N GLY A 62 13.95 -16.87 -8.65
CA GLY A 62 12.94 -16.98 -7.61
C GLY A 62 12.90 -18.35 -6.91
N VAL A 63 13.26 -19.43 -7.59
CA VAL A 63 13.39 -20.76 -6.97
C VAL A 63 14.39 -20.74 -5.82
N ALA A 64 15.58 -20.19 -6.04
CA ALA A 64 16.61 -20.10 -5.00
C ALA A 64 16.16 -19.19 -3.85
N VAL A 65 15.58 -18.03 -4.16
CA VAL A 65 15.06 -17.10 -3.15
C VAL A 65 13.96 -17.75 -2.31
N TYR A 66 13.07 -18.52 -2.94
CA TYR A 66 11.98 -19.23 -2.26
C TYR A 66 12.50 -20.23 -1.21
N ALA A 67 13.56 -20.97 -1.56
CA ALA A 67 14.24 -21.87 -0.65
C ALA A 67 14.98 -21.12 0.47
N ASP A 68 15.82 -20.15 0.10
CA ASP A 68 16.69 -19.40 1.03
C ASP A 68 15.89 -18.62 2.08
N LYS A 69 14.74 -18.05 1.70
CA LYS A 69 13.86 -17.30 2.62
C LYS A 69 12.90 -18.20 3.39
N GLY A 70 12.96 -19.53 3.21
CA GLY A 70 12.16 -20.48 3.95
C GLY A 70 10.66 -20.45 3.64
N CYS A 71 10.27 -20.00 2.45
CA CYS A 71 8.86 -19.86 2.06
C CYS A 71 8.13 -21.22 2.06
N ALA A 72 8.85 -22.28 1.74
CA ALA A 72 8.34 -23.65 1.72
C ALA A 72 7.78 -24.12 3.07
N ALA A 73 8.33 -23.65 4.18
CA ALA A 73 7.87 -24.03 5.53
C ALA A 73 6.39 -23.71 5.76
N CYS A 74 5.91 -22.61 5.16
CA CYS A 74 4.52 -22.18 5.30
C CYS A 74 3.68 -22.53 4.06
N HIS A 75 4.23 -22.40 2.85
CA HIS A 75 3.48 -22.53 1.60
C HIS A 75 3.67 -23.87 0.88
N GLY A 76 4.52 -24.74 1.40
CA GLY A 76 4.90 -26.01 0.77
C GLY A 76 5.97 -25.84 -0.31
N GLU A 77 6.62 -26.92 -0.73
CA GLU A 77 7.82 -26.88 -1.57
C GLU A 77 7.63 -26.19 -2.93
N ASN A 78 6.49 -26.36 -3.54
CA ASN A 78 6.16 -25.73 -4.82
C ASN A 78 4.92 -24.83 -4.69
N GLY A 79 4.79 -24.14 -3.56
CA GLY A 79 3.65 -23.24 -3.32
C GLY A 79 2.35 -23.97 -2.98
N ALA A 80 2.40 -25.26 -2.64
CA ALA A 80 1.24 -26.07 -2.23
C ALA A 80 1.59 -27.06 -1.14
N GLY A 81 0.61 -27.48 -0.35
CA GLY A 81 0.76 -28.49 0.68
C GLY A 81 1.36 -28.02 2.00
N GLY A 82 1.64 -26.73 2.16
CA GLY A 82 2.03 -26.13 3.43
C GLY A 82 0.86 -25.86 4.36
N ALA A 83 1.16 -25.41 5.58
CA ALA A 83 0.16 -25.09 6.60
C ALA A 83 -0.67 -23.83 6.27
N ASN A 84 -0.13 -22.95 5.44
CA ASN A 84 -0.78 -21.70 5.04
C ASN A 84 -1.37 -21.76 3.63
N VAL A 85 -1.95 -20.64 3.20
CA VAL A 85 -2.62 -20.53 1.90
C VAL A 85 -1.72 -21.00 0.76
N GLY A 86 -2.22 -21.93 -0.06
CA GLY A 86 -1.54 -22.37 -1.27
C GLY A 86 -1.41 -21.22 -2.28
N LEU A 87 -0.22 -21.11 -2.86
CA LEU A 87 0.10 -20.05 -3.82
C LEU A 87 -0.26 -20.45 -5.25
N ILE A 88 -0.58 -21.73 -5.49
CA ILE A 88 -0.82 -22.27 -6.83
C ILE A 88 -2.22 -22.89 -6.97
N GLY A 89 -2.62 -23.01 -8.23
CA GLY A 89 -3.87 -23.64 -8.65
C GLY A 89 -4.94 -22.60 -9.02
N ASN A 90 -5.90 -23.06 -9.78
CA ASN A 90 -6.99 -22.24 -10.32
C ASN A 90 -8.36 -22.94 -10.16
N PRO A 91 -8.76 -23.33 -8.92
CA PRO A 91 -10.09 -23.90 -8.71
C PRO A 91 -11.17 -22.85 -9.01
N PRO A 92 -12.37 -23.26 -9.44
CA PRO A 92 -13.49 -22.35 -9.67
C PRO A 92 -13.83 -21.54 -8.42
N LEU A 93 -14.20 -20.26 -8.64
CA LEU A 93 -14.73 -19.37 -7.59
C LEU A 93 -16.27 -19.35 -7.68
N ASP A 94 -16.91 -20.50 -7.58
CA ASP A 94 -18.35 -20.71 -7.73
C ASP A 94 -19.14 -20.54 -6.42
N ARG A 95 -18.44 -20.35 -5.29
CA ARG A 95 -19.02 -20.14 -3.95
C ARG A 95 -18.09 -19.33 -3.06
N ILE A 96 -18.63 -18.76 -2.01
CA ILE A 96 -17.88 -17.88 -1.08
C ILE A 96 -16.70 -18.62 -0.41
N GLU A 97 -16.87 -19.90 -0.10
CA GLU A 97 -15.88 -20.76 0.56
C GLU A 97 -14.86 -21.34 -0.42
N ALA A 98 -14.99 -21.08 -1.72
CA ALA A 98 -14.03 -21.55 -2.70
C ALA A 98 -12.62 -21.10 -2.35
N ARG A 99 -11.66 -22.02 -2.49
CA ARG A 99 -10.27 -21.73 -2.17
C ARG A 99 -9.73 -20.65 -3.10
N LYS A 100 -9.33 -19.53 -2.51
CA LYS A 100 -8.69 -18.42 -3.23
C LYS A 100 -7.19 -18.66 -3.33
N THR A 101 -6.65 -18.47 -4.52
CA THR A 101 -5.23 -18.60 -4.85
C THR A 101 -4.76 -17.35 -5.59
N ILE A 102 -3.48 -17.29 -5.93
CA ILE A 102 -2.95 -16.18 -6.73
C ILE A 102 -3.60 -16.16 -8.11
N ALA A 103 -3.79 -17.32 -8.76
CA ALA A 103 -4.29 -17.37 -10.12
C ALA A 103 -5.79 -17.10 -10.23
N ASN A 104 -6.62 -17.63 -9.32
CA ASN A 104 -8.07 -17.53 -9.46
C ASN A 104 -8.69 -16.29 -8.82
N PHE A 105 -7.97 -15.61 -7.91
CA PHE A 105 -8.58 -14.51 -7.14
C PHE A 105 -8.00 -13.15 -7.47
N TRP A 106 -6.69 -13.03 -7.65
CA TRP A 106 -6.05 -11.72 -7.74
C TRP A 106 -6.13 -11.12 -9.15
N ALA A 107 -6.54 -9.85 -9.22
CA ALA A 107 -6.71 -9.13 -10.47
C ALA A 107 -5.41 -8.63 -11.10
N ASN A 108 -4.39 -8.34 -10.28
CA ASN A 108 -3.16 -7.70 -10.72
C ASN A 108 -1.92 -8.40 -10.16
N ALA A 109 -0.92 -8.61 -11.00
CA ALA A 109 0.36 -9.17 -10.57
C ALA A 109 1.14 -8.21 -9.65
N THR A 110 0.93 -6.91 -9.78
CA THR A 110 1.49 -5.88 -8.89
C THR A 110 1.03 -6.04 -7.45
N THR A 111 -0.19 -6.53 -7.21
CA THR A 111 -0.70 -6.85 -5.88
C THR A 111 0.10 -7.98 -5.22
N LEU A 112 0.50 -9.00 -6.01
CA LEU A 112 1.36 -10.08 -5.50
C LEU A 112 2.72 -9.53 -5.05
N PHE A 113 3.35 -8.71 -5.88
CA PHE A 113 4.61 -8.04 -5.54
C PHE A 113 4.48 -7.23 -4.24
N ASP A 114 3.42 -6.42 -4.14
CA ASP A 114 3.19 -5.53 -2.99
C ASP A 114 3.04 -6.31 -1.68
N ILE A 115 2.29 -7.41 -1.68
CA ILE A 115 2.12 -8.25 -0.49
C ILE A 115 3.43 -8.96 -0.11
N ILE A 116 4.16 -9.51 -1.08
CA ILE A 116 5.47 -10.13 -0.81
C ILE A 116 6.41 -9.09 -0.19
N ARG A 117 6.51 -7.90 -0.78
CA ARG A 117 7.38 -6.84 -0.31
C ARG A 117 7.07 -6.39 1.10
N ARG A 118 5.80 -6.25 1.44
CA ARG A 118 5.37 -5.66 2.72
C ARG A 118 5.22 -6.67 3.85
N TRP A 119 4.81 -7.90 3.55
CA TRP A 119 4.37 -8.85 4.56
C TRP A 119 5.22 -10.12 4.64
N MET A 120 6.02 -10.43 3.61
CA MET A 120 6.78 -11.68 3.57
C MET A 120 8.28 -11.44 3.69
N PRO A 121 9.02 -12.40 4.31
CA PRO A 121 8.56 -13.52 5.11
C PRO A 121 7.83 -13.04 6.37
N TRP A 122 6.74 -13.70 6.74
CA TRP A 122 5.90 -13.27 7.87
C TRP A 122 6.65 -13.01 9.19
N PRO A 123 7.66 -13.83 9.60
CA PRO A 123 8.41 -13.58 10.83
C PRO A 123 9.39 -12.39 10.71
N SER A 124 9.73 -11.98 9.49
CA SER A 124 10.73 -10.94 9.22
C SER A 124 10.34 -10.14 7.97
N PRO A 125 9.24 -9.37 8.01
CA PRO A 125 8.76 -8.65 6.85
C PRO A 125 9.75 -7.55 6.42
N ARG A 126 9.75 -7.21 5.13
CA ARG A 126 10.57 -6.14 4.55
C ARG A 126 12.10 -6.38 4.61
N THR A 127 12.53 -7.63 4.71
CA THR A 127 13.96 -8.00 4.74
C THR A 127 14.51 -8.38 3.36
N MET A 128 13.66 -8.51 2.36
CA MET A 128 14.07 -8.87 0.99
C MET A 128 14.43 -7.62 0.18
N SER A 129 15.41 -7.77 -0.70
CA SER A 129 15.72 -6.78 -1.73
C SER A 129 14.61 -6.71 -2.78
N ASN A 130 14.57 -5.62 -3.55
CA ASN A 130 13.58 -5.50 -4.63
C ASN A 130 13.74 -6.61 -5.68
N ASP A 131 14.97 -6.99 -6.02
CA ASP A 131 15.25 -8.08 -6.98
C ASP A 131 14.72 -9.42 -6.46
N GLU A 132 14.91 -9.72 -5.18
CA GLU A 132 14.37 -10.93 -4.56
C GLU A 132 12.83 -10.94 -4.61
N VAL A 133 12.18 -9.80 -4.38
CA VAL A 133 10.71 -9.69 -4.47
C VAL A 133 10.22 -9.88 -5.90
N TYR A 134 10.91 -9.27 -6.90
CA TYR A 134 10.58 -9.50 -8.32
C TYR A 134 10.79 -10.96 -8.71
N ALA A 135 11.87 -11.59 -8.28
CA ALA A 135 12.16 -12.99 -8.56
C ALA A 135 11.11 -13.94 -7.96
N LEU A 136 10.72 -13.73 -6.71
CA LEU A 136 9.64 -14.49 -6.06
C LEU A 136 8.29 -14.28 -6.75
N THR A 137 7.99 -13.05 -7.14
CA THR A 137 6.78 -12.74 -7.90
C THR A 137 6.78 -13.49 -9.23
N ALA A 138 7.88 -13.46 -9.97
CA ALA A 138 8.05 -14.20 -11.21
C ALA A 138 7.89 -15.72 -11.00
N TYR A 139 8.51 -16.26 -9.95
CA TYR A 139 8.41 -17.68 -9.63
C TYR A 139 6.97 -18.13 -9.37
N ILE A 140 6.23 -17.40 -8.54
CA ILE A 140 4.84 -17.74 -8.24
C ILE A 140 3.94 -17.62 -9.47
N LEU A 141 4.16 -16.60 -10.31
CA LEU A 141 3.43 -16.43 -11.57
C LEU A 141 3.74 -17.59 -12.56
N ALA A 142 4.99 -18.00 -12.67
CA ALA A 142 5.41 -19.12 -13.52
C ALA A 142 4.87 -20.47 -13.02
N LEU A 143 4.87 -20.72 -11.71
CA LEU A 143 4.23 -21.90 -11.12
C LEU A 143 2.75 -22.01 -11.47
N ASN A 144 2.06 -20.87 -11.61
CA ASN A 144 0.68 -20.81 -12.04
C ASN A 144 0.51 -20.75 -13.57
N LYS A 145 1.58 -20.90 -14.35
CA LYS A 145 1.60 -20.86 -15.82
C LYS A 145 1.03 -19.56 -16.41
N ILE A 146 1.17 -18.44 -15.67
CA ILE A 146 0.74 -17.10 -16.09
C ILE A 146 1.81 -16.44 -16.95
N ILE A 147 3.08 -16.71 -16.64
CA ILE A 147 4.26 -16.26 -17.41
C ILE A 147 5.21 -17.44 -17.66
N GLY A 148 6.18 -17.25 -18.55
CA GLY A 148 7.28 -18.18 -18.77
C GLY A 148 8.36 -18.10 -17.69
N GLU A 149 9.14 -19.16 -17.52
CA GLU A 149 10.20 -19.23 -16.49
C GLU A 149 11.34 -18.22 -16.72
N GLN A 150 11.56 -17.83 -17.96
CA GLN A 150 12.60 -16.88 -18.37
C GLN A 150 12.10 -15.44 -18.48
N ASP A 151 10.80 -15.22 -18.28
CA ASP A 151 10.23 -13.87 -18.35
C ASP A 151 10.78 -13.02 -17.22
N VAL A 152 11.26 -11.83 -17.57
CA VAL A 152 11.83 -10.88 -16.62
C VAL A 152 10.70 -10.01 -16.05
N MET A 153 10.51 -10.08 -14.75
CA MET A 153 9.61 -9.16 -14.03
C MET A 153 10.39 -7.96 -13.50
N ASN A 154 9.88 -6.77 -13.79
CA ASN A 154 10.40 -5.48 -13.34
C ASN A 154 9.27 -4.44 -13.36
N ALA A 155 9.57 -3.18 -13.07
CA ALA A 155 8.57 -2.10 -13.02
C ALA A 155 7.82 -1.89 -14.36
N GLN A 156 8.38 -2.25 -15.50
CA GLN A 156 7.78 -2.09 -16.82
C GLN A 156 6.97 -3.32 -17.25
N THR A 157 7.41 -4.52 -16.90
CA THR A 157 6.81 -5.78 -17.36
C THR A 157 5.70 -6.28 -16.43
N LEU A 158 5.89 -6.15 -15.12
CA LEU A 158 4.95 -6.67 -14.13
C LEU A 158 3.51 -6.12 -14.26
N PRO A 159 3.28 -4.82 -14.50
CA PRO A 159 1.92 -4.29 -14.66
C PRO A 159 1.19 -4.82 -15.92
N ARG A 160 1.96 -5.33 -16.89
CA ARG A 160 1.43 -5.86 -18.15
C ARG A 160 0.99 -7.32 -18.07
N VAL A 161 1.34 -8.01 -16.98
CA VAL A 161 0.95 -9.41 -16.78
C VAL A 161 -0.58 -9.49 -16.71
N LYS A 162 -1.16 -10.30 -17.60
CA LYS A 162 -2.60 -10.52 -17.65
C LYS A 162 -2.98 -11.63 -16.68
N MET A 163 -3.43 -11.25 -15.50
CA MET A 163 -3.93 -12.21 -14.52
C MET A 163 -5.23 -12.87 -14.98
N PRO A 164 -5.46 -14.18 -14.73
CA PRO A 164 -6.66 -14.88 -15.18
C PRO A 164 -7.97 -14.27 -14.67
N ASN A 165 -7.97 -13.69 -13.48
CA ASN A 165 -9.16 -13.11 -12.86
C ASN A 165 -9.30 -11.59 -13.06
N ARG A 166 -8.46 -10.97 -13.91
CA ARG A 166 -8.41 -9.52 -14.07
C ARG A 166 -9.74 -8.89 -14.43
N ASP A 167 -10.46 -9.52 -15.36
CA ASP A 167 -11.66 -8.96 -15.95
C ASP A 167 -12.94 -9.30 -15.15
N ASN A 168 -12.81 -10.04 -14.03
CA ASN A 168 -13.95 -10.45 -13.20
C ASN A 168 -14.19 -9.51 -12.01
N PHE A 169 -13.43 -8.43 -11.89
CA PHE A 169 -13.63 -7.44 -10.84
C PHE A 169 -14.55 -6.32 -11.29
N ILE A 170 -15.52 -5.99 -10.45
CA ILE A 170 -16.42 -4.86 -10.67
C ILE A 170 -15.94 -3.69 -9.80
N ILE A 171 -15.48 -2.62 -10.44
CA ILE A 171 -15.12 -1.37 -9.75
C ILE A 171 -16.41 -0.61 -9.48
N ARG A 172 -16.85 -0.60 -8.21
CA ARG A 172 -18.11 0.05 -7.81
C ARG A 172 -18.01 1.55 -7.66
N PHE A 173 -16.81 2.08 -7.35
CA PHE A 173 -16.58 3.48 -7.03
C PHE A 173 -15.32 4.00 -7.76
N PRO A 174 -15.33 4.04 -9.10
CA PRO A 174 -14.14 4.42 -9.89
C PRO A 174 -13.68 5.85 -9.63
N ASP A 175 -14.59 6.74 -9.21
CA ASP A 175 -14.34 8.16 -9.09
C ASP A 175 -13.96 8.61 -7.65
N ARG A 176 -13.73 7.67 -6.74
CA ARG A 176 -13.53 7.97 -5.31
C ARG A 176 -12.26 7.38 -4.69
N ILE A 177 -11.29 7.03 -5.50
CA ILE A 177 -9.99 6.57 -5.03
C ILE A 177 -8.94 7.63 -5.38
#